data_0bb8e1ce5a7d6cdd649181754704c04d
#
_entry.id   0bb8e1ce5a7d6cdd649181754704c04d
#
_cell.length_a   1.000
_cell.length_b   1.000
_cell.length_c   1.000
_cell.angle_alpha   90.00
_cell.angle_beta   90.00
_cell.angle_gamma   90.00
#
_symmetry.space_group_name_H-M   'P 1'
#
loop_
_entity.id
_entity.type
_entity.pdbx_description
1 polymer ?
#
loop_
_entity_poly.entity_id
_entity_poly.type
_entity_poly.pdbx_seq_one_letter_code
_entity_poly.pdbx_strand_id
1 'polypeptide(L)'
;YQGEYWRKLDREQGYPTEFVKALTDAGFLGALIPEEYGGVGLGMTAASVILEEIHHQGCNAAACHAQMYTMGTVLRHGSDEQKKEYLPKIADGSLRLQAFGVTEPTSGTDTTSLRTVAVRDGNEYVINGQKIWTSRAEHSDLMLLLARTTPLNKVTKKTDGLSVFLLDMRIAKENGLTIRPIKTMMNHATTEVFFDNLRIPASNLVGEEGKGFKYILS
;
A
#
# COMPACT_ATOMS: atom_id res chain seq x y z
N TYR A 1 -23.31 10.69 2.38
CA TYR A 1 -22.22 11.59 1.93
C TYR A 1 -22.56 12.15 0.54
N GLN A 2 -23.06 13.38 0.52
CA GLN A 2 -23.51 14.02 -0.72
C GLN A 2 -22.35 14.70 -1.45
N GLY A 3 -22.63 15.16 -2.70
CA GLY A 3 -21.61 15.74 -3.58
C GLY A 3 -20.84 16.93 -2.98
N GLU A 4 -21.45 17.73 -2.06
CA GLU A 4 -20.72 18.85 -1.43
C GLU A 4 -19.61 18.36 -0.47
N TYR A 5 -19.81 17.24 0.22
CA TYR A 5 -18.77 16.60 1.01
C TYR A 5 -17.53 16.27 0.17
N TRP A 6 -17.74 15.66 -1.00
CA TRP A 6 -16.66 15.29 -1.92
C TRP A 6 -16.00 16.50 -2.57
N ARG A 7 -16.79 17.52 -2.97
CA ARG A 7 -16.24 18.77 -3.52
C ARG A 7 -15.39 19.54 -2.51
N LYS A 8 -15.78 19.52 -1.22
CA LYS A 8 -14.97 20.11 -0.14
C LYS A 8 -13.64 19.40 -0.02
N LEU A 9 -13.64 18.07 0.07
CA LEU A 9 -12.41 17.27 0.17
C LEU A 9 -11.50 17.46 -1.05
N ASP A 10 -12.06 17.61 -2.24
CA ASP A 10 -11.31 17.88 -3.46
C ASP A 10 -10.60 19.24 -3.39
N ARG A 11 -11.30 20.30 -3.00
CA ARG A 11 -10.71 21.64 -2.83
C ARG A 11 -9.61 21.70 -1.78
N GLU A 12 -9.83 21.02 -0.65
CA GLU A 12 -8.93 21.01 0.50
C GLU A 12 -7.83 19.95 0.39
N GLN A 13 -7.86 19.12 -0.65
CA GLN A 13 -7.01 17.93 -0.80
C GLN A 13 -7.06 17.00 0.44
N GLY A 14 -8.25 16.95 1.06
CA GLY A 14 -8.50 16.26 2.31
C GLY A 14 -8.68 14.75 2.14
N TYR A 15 -8.52 14.03 3.23
CA TYR A 15 -8.84 12.60 3.33
C TYR A 15 -10.29 12.42 3.84
N PRO A 16 -11.08 11.50 3.28
CA PRO A 16 -12.48 11.31 3.66
C PRO A 16 -12.61 10.52 5.00
N THR A 17 -12.11 11.08 6.08
CA THR A 17 -11.98 10.41 7.39
C THR A 17 -13.32 9.87 7.90
N GLU A 18 -14.37 10.68 7.88
CA GLU A 18 -15.69 10.28 8.36
C GLU A 18 -16.30 9.15 7.53
N PHE A 19 -16.15 9.26 6.20
CA PHE A 19 -16.64 8.22 5.27
C PHE A 19 -15.90 6.90 5.46
N VAL A 20 -14.56 6.96 5.53
CA VAL A 20 -13.74 5.77 5.77
C VAL A 20 -14.04 5.15 7.12
N LYS A 21 -14.22 5.98 8.17
CA LYS A 21 -14.63 5.48 9.48
C LYS A 21 -15.99 4.77 9.42
N ALA A 22 -16.97 5.33 8.76
CA ALA A 22 -18.28 4.70 8.61
C ALA A 22 -18.21 3.34 7.90
N LEU A 23 -17.39 3.23 6.85
CA LEU A 23 -17.15 1.96 6.16
C LEU A 23 -16.39 0.96 7.03
N THR A 24 -15.44 1.41 7.85
CA THR A 24 -14.70 0.58 8.81
C THR A 24 -15.64 0.03 9.89
N ASP A 25 -16.44 0.89 10.50
CA ASP A 25 -17.41 0.52 11.55
C ASP A 25 -18.45 -0.50 11.03
N ALA A 26 -18.78 -0.41 9.74
CA ALA A 26 -19.66 -1.36 9.06
C ALA A 26 -18.95 -2.67 8.60
N GLY A 27 -17.64 -2.80 8.82
CA GLY A 27 -16.84 -3.97 8.45
C GLY A 27 -16.41 -4.03 6.98
N PHE A 28 -16.76 -3.04 6.16
CA PHE A 28 -16.50 -3.10 4.72
C PHE A 28 -15.02 -3.00 4.35
N LEU A 29 -14.20 -2.26 5.11
CA LEU A 29 -12.76 -2.20 4.88
C LEU A 29 -12.04 -3.49 5.30
N GLY A 30 -12.60 -4.23 6.25
CA GLY A 30 -12.12 -5.54 6.70
C GLY A 30 -12.81 -6.73 6.00
N ALA A 31 -13.58 -6.48 4.92
CA ALA A 31 -14.41 -7.50 4.27
C ALA A 31 -13.64 -8.76 3.85
N LEU A 32 -12.42 -8.60 3.32
CA LEU A 32 -11.57 -9.71 2.85
C LEU A 32 -10.68 -10.31 3.95
N ILE A 33 -10.61 -9.68 5.13
CA ILE A 33 -9.81 -10.17 6.25
C ILE A 33 -10.60 -11.29 6.94
N PRO A 34 -9.99 -12.47 7.21
CA PRO A 34 -10.63 -13.56 7.94
C PRO A 34 -11.10 -13.13 9.35
N GLU A 35 -12.13 -13.80 9.84
CA GLU A 35 -12.67 -13.54 11.18
C GLU A 35 -11.64 -13.73 12.30
N GLU A 36 -10.70 -14.67 12.14
CA GLU A 36 -9.60 -14.90 13.08
C GLU A 36 -8.68 -13.70 13.28
N TYR A 37 -8.68 -12.76 12.31
CA TYR A 37 -7.96 -11.48 12.38
C TYR A 37 -8.91 -10.28 12.57
N GLY A 38 -10.15 -10.51 12.99
CA GLY A 38 -11.12 -9.45 13.27
C GLY A 38 -11.81 -8.86 12.04
N GLY A 39 -11.68 -9.48 10.87
CA GLY A 39 -12.39 -9.11 9.66
C GLY A 39 -13.74 -9.83 9.52
N VAL A 40 -14.32 -9.75 8.32
CA VAL A 40 -15.65 -10.35 8.02
C VAL A 40 -15.53 -11.66 7.23
N GLY A 41 -14.38 -11.95 6.65
CA GLY A 41 -14.11 -13.21 5.95
C GLY A 41 -14.88 -13.39 4.63
N LEU A 42 -15.27 -12.29 3.97
CA LEU A 42 -15.98 -12.34 2.70
C LEU A 42 -15.05 -12.58 1.51
N GLY A 43 -15.61 -13.08 0.41
CA GLY A 43 -14.87 -13.31 -0.84
C GLY A 43 -14.80 -12.09 -1.76
N MET A 44 -14.06 -12.23 -2.85
CA MET A 44 -13.85 -11.17 -3.87
C MET A 44 -15.15 -10.65 -4.48
N THR A 45 -16.16 -11.50 -4.67
CA THR A 45 -17.47 -11.06 -5.17
C THR A 45 -18.11 -10.03 -4.26
N ALA A 46 -18.10 -10.26 -2.95
CA ALA A 46 -18.64 -9.31 -1.98
C ALA A 46 -17.83 -8.01 -1.97
N ALA A 47 -16.48 -8.09 -2.02
CA ALA A 47 -15.63 -6.92 -2.12
C ALA A 47 -15.94 -6.08 -3.38
N SER A 48 -16.17 -6.73 -4.53
CA SER A 48 -16.55 -6.04 -5.77
C SER A 48 -17.90 -5.35 -5.65
N VAL A 49 -18.91 -6.01 -5.06
CA VAL A 49 -20.24 -5.41 -4.83
C VAL A 49 -20.16 -4.23 -3.88
N ILE A 50 -19.33 -4.29 -2.84
CA ILE A 50 -19.12 -3.15 -1.92
C ILE A 50 -18.58 -1.94 -2.69
N LEU A 51 -17.57 -2.13 -3.54
CA LEU A 51 -16.97 -1.05 -4.32
C LEU A 51 -17.95 -0.50 -5.36
N GLU A 52 -18.69 -1.37 -6.04
CA GLU A 52 -19.71 -1.00 -7.01
C GLU A 52 -20.81 -0.14 -6.36
N GLU A 53 -21.35 -0.57 -5.22
CA GLU A 53 -22.39 0.16 -4.51
C GLU A 53 -21.91 1.52 -4.00
N ILE A 54 -20.69 1.62 -3.47
CA ILE A 54 -20.10 2.91 -3.08
C ILE A 54 -20.10 3.89 -4.25
N HIS A 55 -19.67 3.44 -5.44
CA HIS A 55 -19.65 4.28 -6.62
C HIS A 55 -21.05 4.55 -7.18
N HIS A 56 -21.95 3.59 -7.13
CA HIS A 56 -23.35 3.74 -7.55
C HIS A 56 -24.06 4.86 -6.75
N GLN A 57 -23.73 4.99 -5.47
CA GLN A 57 -24.23 6.06 -4.61
C GLN A 57 -23.51 7.41 -4.80
N GLY A 58 -22.66 7.56 -5.79
CA GLY A 58 -21.90 8.79 -6.07
C GLY A 58 -20.78 9.07 -5.07
N CYS A 59 -20.36 8.10 -4.29
CA CYS A 59 -19.25 8.21 -3.35
C CYS A 59 -17.93 7.78 -3.99
N ASN A 60 -16.80 8.07 -3.33
CA ASN A 60 -15.47 7.69 -3.80
C ASN A 60 -14.94 6.48 -3.03
N ALA A 61 -14.87 5.31 -3.69
CA ALA A 61 -14.40 4.06 -3.08
C ALA A 61 -12.87 3.95 -3.01
N ALA A 62 -12.09 4.92 -3.44
CA ALA A 62 -10.66 4.76 -3.65
C ALA A 62 -9.87 4.38 -2.38
N ALA A 63 -10.28 4.81 -1.18
CA ALA A 63 -9.64 4.40 0.07
C ALA A 63 -9.93 2.93 0.40
N CYS A 64 -11.18 2.50 0.21
CA CYS A 64 -11.61 1.12 0.42
C CYS A 64 -10.90 0.18 -0.57
N HIS A 65 -10.93 0.50 -1.85
CA HIS A 65 -10.24 -0.26 -2.90
C HIS A 65 -8.74 -0.37 -2.62
N ALA A 66 -8.07 0.76 -2.30
CA ALA A 66 -6.64 0.75 -2.01
C ALA A 66 -6.29 -0.21 -0.87
N GLN A 67 -7.05 -0.21 0.21
CA GLN A 67 -6.83 -1.12 1.33
C GLN A 67 -7.08 -2.59 0.95
N MET A 68 -8.12 -2.87 0.17
CA MET A 68 -8.44 -4.24 -0.26
C MET A 68 -7.31 -4.88 -1.06
N TYR A 69 -6.72 -4.19 -2.04
CA TYR A 69 -5.68 -4.81 -2.85
C TYR A 69 -4.31 -4.84 -2.15
N THR A 70 -3.94 -3.82 -1.37
CA THR A 70 -2.65 -3.80 -0.66
C THR A 70 -2.63 -4.81 0.48
N MET A 71 -3.68 -4.85 1.28
CA MET A 71 -3.84 -5.81 2.37
C MET A 71 -3.87 -7.26 1.85
N GLY A 72 -4.45 -7.50 0.69
CA GLY A 72 -4.50 -8.82 0.07
C GLY A 72 -3.11 -9.45 -0.14
N THR A 73 -2.08 -8.65 -0.40
CA THR A 73 -0.70 -9.15 -0.50
C THR A 73 -0.18 -9.63 0.86
N VAL A 74 -0.44 -8.89 1.94
CA VAL A 74 -0.06 -9.30 3.30
C VAL A 74 -0.84 -10.56 3.71
N LEU A 75 -2.14 -10.60 3.42
CA LEU A 75 -2.98 -11.75 3.75
C LEU A 75 -2.50 -13.04 3.09
N ARG A 76 -2.10 -12.98 1.81
CA ARG A 76 -1.65 -14.15 1.05
C ARG A 76 -0.20 -14.55 1.30
N HIS A 77 0.69 -13.58 1.51
CA HIS A 77 2.15 -13.80 1.49
C HIS A 77 2.88 -13.32 2.73
N GLY A 78 2.24 -12.60 3.63
CA GLY A 78 2.81 -12.18 4.92
C GLY A 78 3.11 -13.40 5.81
N SER A 79 4.10 -13.26 6.70
CA SER A 79 4.35 -14.24 7.75
C SER A 79 3.19 -14.28 8.76
N ASP A 80 3.11 -15.33 9.56
CA ASP A 80 2.07 -15.44 10.59
C ASP A 80 2.17 -14.31 11.61
N GLU A 81 3.39 -13.86 11.92
CA GLU A 81 3.65 -12.72 12.78
C GLU A 81 3.13 -11.43 12.16
N GLN A 82 3.43 -11.17 10.87
CA GLN A 82 2.92 -10.00 10.15
C GLN A 82 1.39 -10.00 10.09
N LYS A 83 0.77 -11.14 9.80
CA LYS A 83 -0.70 -11.25 9.76
C LYS A 83 -1.32 -10.96 11.13
N LYS A 84 -0.80 -11.56 12.20
CA LYS A 84 -1.28 -11.35 13.57
C LYS A 84 -1.08 -9.91 14.05
N GLU A 85 -0.01 -9.27 13.63
CA GLU A 85 0.29 -7.89 14.03
C GLU A 85 -0.55 -6.86 13.28
N TYR A 86 -0.66 -7.00 11.95
CA TYR A 86 -1.20 -5.94 11.09
C TYR A 86 -2.67 -6.12 10.72
N LEU A 87 -3.13 -7.35 10.43
CA LEU A 87 -4.49 -7.56 9.92
C LEU A 87 -5.59 -7.12 10.91
N PRO A 88 -5.50 -7.38 12.23
CA PRO A 88 -6.51 -6.89 13.17
C PRO A 88 -6.59 -5.37 13.20
N LYS A 89 -5.44 -4.68 13.18
CA LYS A 89 -5.36 -3.22 13.20
C LYS A 89 -5.83 -2.58 11.88
N ILE A 90 -5.71 -3.31 10.77
CA ILE A 90 -6.25 -2.89 9.49
C ILE A 90 -7.78 -3.09 9.48
N ALA A 91 -8.27 -4.19 10.04
CA ALA A 91 -9.70 -4.48 10.11
C ALA A 91 -10.47 -3.46 10.97
N ASP A 92 -9.92 -3.06 12.11
CA ASP A 92 -10.53 -2.08 13.03
C ASP A 92 -10.26 -0.61 12.65
N GLY A 93 -9.43 -0.38 11.62
CA GLY A 93 -9.09 0.95 11.11
C GLY A 93 -8.06 1.72 11.92
N SER A 94 -7.43 1.11 12.94
CA SER A 94 -6.35 1.74 13.72
C SER A 94 -5.04 1.86 12.91
N LEU A 95 -4.89 1.08 11.83
CA LEU A 95 -3.84 1.21 10.82
C LEU A 95 -4.42 1.26 9.42
N ARG A 96 -3.90 2.17 8.59
CA ARG A 96 -4.27 2.30 7.18
C ARG A 96 -3.15 1.74 6.30
N LEU A 97 -3.43 0.69 5.54
CA LEU A 97 -2.56 0.18 4.48
C LEU A 97 -3.19 0.52 3.13
N GLN A 98 -2.94 1.72 2.62
CA GLN A 98 -3.57 2.26 1.41
C GLN A 98 -2.56 2.80 0.39
N ALA A 99 -1.26 2.68 0.68
CA ALA A 99 -0.20 3.13 -0.21
C ALA A 99 0.52 1.93 -0.84
N PHE A 100 0.75 2.02 -2.16
CA PHE A 100 1.48 1.01 -2.93
C PHE A 100 2.57 1.66 -3.77
N GLY A 101 3.82 1.51 -3.37
CA GLY A 101 4.99 2.09 -4.01
C GLY A 101 5.59 1.15 -5.06
N VAL A 102 5.21 1.32 -6.34
CA VAL A 102 5.69 0.50 -7.47
C VAL A 102 6.31 1.35 -8.56
N THR A 103 5.52 2.20 -9.19
CA THR A 103 5.92 3.01 -10.35
C THR A 103 7.05 3.99 -10.01
N GLU A 104 7.99 4.16 -10.93
CA GLU A 104 9.10 5.09 -10.83
C GLU A 104 9.10 6.08 -11.99
N PRO A 105 9.77 7.24 -11.91
CA PRO A 105 9.84 8.20 -13.01
C PRO A 105 10.37 7.60 -14.32
N THR A 106 11.19 6.56 -14.22
CA THR A 106 11.82 5.88 -15.37
C THR A 106 11.25 4.51 -15.69
N SER A 107 10.27 4.03 -14.91
CA SER A 107 9.75 2.67 -15.00
C SER A 107 8.26 2.61 -14.65
N GLY A 108 7.40 2.78 -15.62
CA GLY A 108 5.94 2.64 -15.51
C GLY A 108 5.48 1.30 -16.05
N THR A 109 5.31 1.19 -17.38
CA THR A 109 4.82 -0.02 -18.05
C THR A 109 5.75 -1.23 -17.87
N ASP A 110 7.07 -1.04 -17.95
CA ASP A 110 8.04 -2.08 -17.60
C ASP A 110 8.42 -2.00 -16.10
N THR A 111 7.53 -2.47 -15.24
CA THR A 111 7.75 -2.55 -13.78
C THR A 111 9.00 -3.34 -13.42
N THR A 112 9.43 -4.27 -14.28
CA THR A 112 10.62 -5.09 -14.01
C THR A 112 11.94 -4.33 -14.15
N SER A 113 11.90 -3.12 -14.69
CA SER A 113 13.07 -2.23 -14.84
C SER A 113 13.21 -1.19 -13.72
N LEU A 114 12.45 -1.30 -12.64
CA LEU A 114 12.53 -0.40 -11.50
C LEU A 114 13.93 -0.38 -10.87
N ARG A 115 14.30 0.80 -10.33
CA ARG A 115 15.64 1.11 -9.84
C ARG A 115 15.72 1.32 -8.33
N THR A 116 14.60 1.50 -7.64
CA THR A 116 14.59 1.53 -6.17
C THR A 116 15.20 0.24 -5.65
N VAL A 117 16.27 0.36 -4.88
CA VAL A 117 17.02 -0.78 -4.32
C VAL A 117 16.74 -0.96 -2.84
N ALA A 118 16.80 -2.19 -2.36
CA ALA A 118 16.81 -2.57 -0.96
C ALA A 118 18.00 -3.51 -0.74
N VAL A 119 19.06 -3.00 -0.12
CA VAL A 119 20.30 -3.75 0.11
C VAL A 119 20.29 -4.31 1.52
N ARG A 120 20.51 -5.61 1.66
CA ARG A 120 20.60 -6.26 2.96
C ARG A 120 21.85 -5.80 3.71
N ASP A 121 21.67 -5.35 4.96
CA ASP A 121 22.73 -4.96 5.88
C ASP A 121 22.44 -5.58 7.26
N GLY A 122 23.00 -6.74 7.50
CA GLY A 122 22.75 -7.52 8.71
C GLY A 122 21.28 -7.90 8.86
N ASN A 123 20.63 -7.40 9.90
CA ASN A 123 19.20 -7.64 10.18
C ASN A 123 18.27 -6.53 9.67
N GLU A 124 18.75 -5.69 8.75
CA GLU A 124 18.02 -4.60 8.13
C GLU A 124 18.14 -4.63 6.62
N TYR A 125 17.28 -3.83 5.95
CA TYR A 125 17.47 -3.41 4.57
C TYR A 125 17.66 -1.89 4.53
N VAL A 126 18.60 -1.44 3.70
CA VAL A 126 18.82 -0.03 3.38
C VAL A 126 18.18 0.25 2.03
N ILE A 127 17.19 1.14 2.01
CA ILE A 127 16.40 1.44 0.83
C ILE A 127 16.80 2.79 0.26
N ASN A 128 17.06 2.82 -1.06
CA ASN A 128 17.36 4.04 -1.81
C ASN A 128 16.57 4.04 -3.13
N GLY A 129 15.97 5.18 -3.46
CA GLY A 129 15.23 5.33 -4.70
C GLY A 129 14.07 6.31 -4.62
N GLN A 130 13.20 6.22 -5.63
CA GLN A 130 12.04 7.10 -5.77
C GLN A 130 10.85 6.33 -6.35
N LYS A 131 9.66 6.61 -5.82
CA LYS A 131 8.39 6.20 -6.41
C LYS A 131 7.58 7.42 -6.82
N ILE A 132 6.78 7.27 -7.89
CA ILE A 132 5.90 8.33 -8.37
C ILE A 132 4.50 7.77 -8.61
N TRP A 133 3.50 8.64 -8.62
CA TRP A 133 2.09 8.29 -8.76
C TRP A 133 1.58 7.38 -7.63
N THR A 134 2.23 7.42 -6.47
CA THR A 134 1.79 6.68 -5.29
C THR A 134 0.59 7.39 -4.67
N SER A 135 -0.56 6.76 -4.75
CA SER A 135 -1.77 7.31 -4.16
C SER A 135 -1.76 7.13 -2.63
N ARG A 136 -2.28 8.13 -1.92
CA ARG A 136 -2.58 8.10 -0.47
C ARG A 136 -1.40 7.91 0.48
N ALA A 137 -0.16 8.07 0.05
CA ALA A 137 0.99 7.92 0.94
C ALA A 137 0.98 8.92 2.11
N GLU A 138 0.40 10.12 1.92
CA GLU A 138 0.26 11.11 3.01
C GLU A 138 -0.71 10.64 4.11
N HIS A 139 -1.72 9.83 3.75
CA HIS A 139 -2.83 9.43 4.60
C HIS A 139 -2.77 7.97 5.06
N SER A 140 -1.74 7.24 4.65
CA SER A 140 -1.53 5.84 4.99
C SER A 140 -0.49 5.71 6.10
N ASP A 141 -0.70 4.79 7.03
CA ASP A 141 0.28 4.45 8.07
C ASP A 141 1.33 3.48 7.55
N LEU A 142 0.89 2.59 6.67
CA LEU A 142 1.72 1.54 6.07
C LEU A 142 1.76 1.70 4.55
N MET A 143 2.88 1.29 3.95
CA MET A 143 3.06 1.19 2.50
C MET A 143 3.51 -0.21 2.12
N LEU A 144 2.91 -0.76 1.08
CA LEU A 144 3.46 -1.90 0.37
C LEU A 144 4.48 -1.38 -0.65
N LEU A 145 5.75 -1.75 -0.50
CA LEU A 145 6.84 -1.24 -1.34
C LEU A 145 7.45 -2.37 -2.17
N LEU A 146 7.50 -2.21 -3.48
CA LEU A 146 8.27 -3.07 -4.38
C LEU A 146 9.65 -2.45 -4.63
N ALA A 147 10.71 -3.17 -4.27
CA ALA A 147 12.10 -2.73 -4.47
C ALA A 147 12.97 -3.89 -4.97
N ARG A 148 14.11 -3.55 -5.55
CA ARG A 148 15.09 -4.53 -6.06
C ARG A 148 16.08 -4.93 -4.98
N THR A 149 16.10 -6.20 -4.62
CA THR A 149 17.06 -6.79 -3.68
C THR A 149 18.24 -7.47 -4.39
N THR A 150 18.03 -7.97 -5.61
CA THR A 150 19.11 -8.53 -6.43
C THR A 150 19.31 -7.68 -7.69
N PRO A 151 20.53 -7.21 -7.98
CA PRO A 151 20.84 -6.43 -9.17
C PRO A 151 20.38 -7.10 -10.47
N LEU A 152 19.87 -6.31 -11.43
CA LEU A 152 19.30 -6.81 -12.67
C LEU A 152 20.29 -7.67 -13.49
N ASN A 153 21.58 -7.36 -13.44
CA ASN A 153 22.65 -8.11 -14.11
C ASN A 153 23.00 -9.43 -13.42
N LYS A 154 22.42 -9.72 -12.26
CA LYS A 154 22.65 -10.98 -11.51
C LYS A 154 21.45 -11.92 -11.54
N VAL A 155 20.37 -11.58 -12.25
CA VAL A 155 19.17 -12.41 -12.38
C VAL A 155 18.99 -12.90 -13.80
N THR A 156 18.42 -14.09 -13.97
CA THR A 156 18.11 -14.67 -15.28
C THR A 156 16.83 -14.06 -15.88
N LYS A 157 15.84 -13.84 -15.03
CA LYS A 157 14.57 -13.20 -15.42
C LYS A 157 14.47 -11.85 -14.73
N LYS A 158 14.07 -10.80 -15.46
CA LYS A 158 13.92 -9.44 -14.92
C LYS A 158 12.96 -9.35 -13.72
N THR A 159 11.98 -10.26 -13.67
CA THR A 159 11.02 -10.41 -12.56
C THR A 159 11.64 -10.91 -11.28
N ASP A 160 12.76 -11.64 -11.37
CA ASP A 160 13.47 -12.15 -10.20
C ASP A 160 14.28 -11.02 -9.55
N GLY A 161 14.51 -11.15 -8.24
CA GLY A 161 15.25 -10.14 -7.49
C GLY A 161 14.46 -8.89 -7.13
N LEU A 162 13.14 -8.88 -7.35
CA LEU A 162 12.21 -7.89 -6.83
C LEU A 162 11.56 -8.44 -5.56
N SER A 163 11.53 -7.64 -4.51
CA SER A 163 10.97 -8.00 -3.20
C SER A 163 9.92 -7.01 -2.75
N VAL A 164 8.96 -7.48 -1.97
CA VAL A 164 7.91 -6.64 -1.38
C VAL A 164 8.19 -6.44 0.10
N PHE A 165 8.07 -5.21 0.55
CA PHE A 165 8.24 -4.83 1.95
C PHE A 165 6.98 -4.16 2.47
N LEU A 166 6.64 -4.44 3.73
CA LEU A 166 5.63 -3.71 4.48
C LEU A 166 6.35 -2.61 5.28
N LEU A 167 6.22 -1.37 4.83
CA LEU A 167 6.91 -0.23 5.41
C LEU A 167 5.98 0.54 6.36
N ASP A 168 6.38 0.71 7.62
CA ASP A 168 5.73 1.62 8.55
C ASP A 168 6.19 3.07 8.26
N MET A 169 5.34 3.84 7.60
CA MET A 169 5.66 5.20 7.19
C MET A 169 5.65 6.20 8.35
N ARG A 170 5.06 5.88 9.48
CA ARG A 170 5.05 6.73 10.67
C ARG A 170 6.47 6.87 11.24
N ILE A 171 7.22 5.76 11.24
CA ILE A 171 8.63 5.72 11.67
C ILE A 171 9.55 6.18 10.53
N ALA A 172 9.26 5.77 9.31
CA ALA A 172 10.10 6.03 8.13
C ALA A 172 10.21 7.52 7.79
N LYS A 173 9.18 8.33 8.04
CA LYS A 173 9.19 9.78 7.79
C LYS A 173 10.27 10.53 8.57
N GLU A 174 10.69 10.01 9.71
CA GLU A 174 11.76 10.57 10.52
C GLU A 174 13.15 10.03 10.14
N ASN A 175 13.20 9.00 9.28
CA ASN A 175 14.39 8.20 9.00
C ASN A 175 14.67 8.01 7.50
N GLY A 176 14.50 9.05 6.69
CA GLY A 176 14.88 9.00 5.26
C GLY A 176 13.73 8.79 4.28
N LEU A 177 12.46 8.81 4.72
CA LEU A 177 11.30 8.85 3.84
C LEU A 177 10.81 10.29 3.66
N THR A 178 10.72 10.75 2.41
CA THR A 178 10.09 12.02 2.06
C THR A 178 8.92 11.79 1.13
N ILE A 179 7.77 12.39 1.46
CA ILE A 179 6.56 12.33 0.64
C ILE A 179 6.25 13.73 0.14
N ARG A 180 6.04 13.89 -1.18
CA ARG A 180 5.68 15.15 -1.82
C ARG A 180 4.37 15.00 -2.58
N PRO A 181 3.32 15.78 -2.28
CA PRO A 181 2.07 15.72 -3.01
C PRO A 181 2.22 16.22 -4.45
N ILE A 182 1.51 15.57 -5.36
CA ILE A 182 1.35 15.98 -6.76
C ILE A 182 -0.09 16.46 -6.93
N LYS A 183 -0.27 17.72 -7.33
CA LYS A 183 -1.60 18.25 -7.63
C LYS A 183 -2.09 17.68 -8.96
N THR A 184 -3.22 17.00 -8.92
CA THR A 184 -3.91 16.42 -10.08
C THR A 184 -5.24 17.12 -10.33
N MET A 185 -5.92 16.82 -11.45
CA MET A 185 -7.21 17.43 -11.81
C MET A 185 -8.30 17.21 -10.75
N MET A 186 -8.27 16.05 -10.10
CA MET A 186 -9.13 15.69 -8.96
C MET A 186 -8.24 15.19 -7.82
N ASN A 187 -8.71 15.35 -6.59
CA ASN A 187 -7.99 14.89 -5.42
C ASN A 187 -7.91 13.35 -5.37
N HIS A 188 -6.78 12.80 -5.78
CA HIS A 188 -6.45 11.38 -5.67
C HIS A 188 -5.36 11.13 -4.62
N ALA A 189 -4.96 12.16 -3.90
CA ALA A 189 -3.85 12.15 -2.94
C ALA A 189 -2.57 11.51 -3.55
N THR A 190 -2.28 11.88 -4.80
CA THR A 190 -1.15 11.37 -5.56
C THR A 190 0.14 11.98 -5.07
N THR A 191 1.20 11.19 -4.95
CA THR A 191 2.48 11.63 -4.39
C THR A 191 3.69 11.12 -5.16
N GLU A 192 4.82 11.84 -5.00
CA GLU A 192 6.17 11.30 -5.12
C GLU A 192 6.66 10.85 -3.75
N VAL A 193 7.40 9.77 -3.72
CA VAL A 193 7.96 9.20 -2.49
C VAL A 193 9.45 8.95 -2.70
N PHE A 194 10.28 9.52 -1.84
CA PHE A 194 11.74 9.41 -1.91
C PHE A 194 12.25 8.61 -0.71
N PHE A 195 13.21 7.74 -0.98
CA PHE A 195 13.91 6.94 0.01
C PHE A 195 15.39 7.31 -0.05
N ASP A 196 15.91 7.82 1.05
CA ASP A 196 17.32 8.20 1.22
C ASP A 196 17.91 7.47 2.42
N ASN A 197 18.64 6.39 2.14
CA ASN A 197 19.26 5.53 3.13
C ASN A 197 18.27 5.06 4.22
N LEU A 198 16.99 4.86 3.83
CA LEU A 198 15.96 4.42 4.74
C LEU A 198 16.26 3.00 5.25
N ARG A 199 16.44 2.86 6.55
CA ARG A 199 16.67 1.57 7.20
C ARG A 199 15.36 0.98 7.71
N ILE A 200 15.10 -0.26 7.36
CA ILE A 200 13.94 -1.01 7.85
C ILE A 200 14.37 -2.40 8.35
N PRO A 201 13.71 -2.96 9.36
CA PRO A 201 13.98 -4.32 9.81
C PRO A 201 13.79 -5.35 8.70
N ALA A 202 14.59 -6.40 8.70
CA ALA A 202 14.47 -7.48 7.73
C ALA A 202 13.12 -8.23 7.84
N SER A 203 12.49 -8.20 9.01
CA SER A 203 11.14 -8.73 9.24
C SER A 203 10.03 -8.01 8.47
N ASN A 204 10.33 -6.83 7.88
CA ASN A 204 9.39 -6.11 7.02
C ASN A 204 9.28 -6.73 5.61
N LEU A 205 10.16 -7.68 5.25
CA LEU A 205 10.05 -8.44 4.01
C LEU A 205 8.76 -9.28 4.01
N VAL A 206 7.96 -9.17 2.97
CA VAL A 206 6.75 -9.97 2.79
C VAL A 206 7.07 -11.18 1.91
N GLY A 207 6.91 -12.37 2.46
CA GLY A 207 7.23 -13.62 1.77
C GLY A 207 8.75 -13.82 1.57
N GLU A 208 9.12 -14.37 0.43
CA GLU A 208 10.51 -14.70 0.07
C GLU A 208 11.19 -13.56 -0.68
N GLU A 209 12.48 -13.31 -0.36
CA GLU A 209 13.30 -12.36 -1.11
C GLU A 209 13.39 -12.74 -2.58
N GLY A 210 13.25 -11.76 -3.46
CA GLY A 210 13.32 -11.94 -4.91
C GLY A 210 12.04 -12.45 -5.57
N LYS A 211 10.97 -12.72 -4.81
CA LYS A 211 9.67 -13.22 -5.33
C LYS A 211 8.56 -12.16 -5.35
N GLY A 212 8.87 -10.93 -4.98
CA GLY A 212 7.90 -9.86 -4.79
C GLY A 212 7.06 -9.54 -6.03
N PHE A 213 7.64 -9.64 -7.24
CA PHE A 213 6.89 -9.42 -8.47
C PHE A 213 5.72 -10.40 -8.63
N LYS A 214 5.91 -11.66 -8.27
CA LYS A 214 4.84 -12.67 -8.27
C LYS A 214 3.75 -12.31 -7.24
N TYR A 215 4.16 -11.83 -6.08
CA TYR A 215 3.23 -11.54 -4.98
C TYR A 215 2.30 -10.37 -5.24
N ILE A 216 2.75 -9.37 -6.00
CA ILE A 216 1.91 -8.22 -6.34
C ILE A 216 0.92 -8.51 -7.49
N LEU A 217 1.06 -9.64 -8.17
CA LEU A 217 0.18 -10.07 -9.28
C LEU A 217 -0.85 -11.13 -8.86
N SER A 218 -0.81 -11.60 -7.62
CA SER A 218 -1.67 -12.69 -7.12
C SER A 218 -2.91 -12.19 -6.40
#